data_80629da901960178260d1e26ac4b2bb5
#
_entry.id   80629da901960178260d1e26ac4b2bb5
#
_cell.length_a   1.000
_cell.length_b   1.000
_cell.length_c   1.000
_cell.angle_alpha   90.00
_cell.angle_beta   90.00
_cell.angle_gamma   90.00
#
_symmetry.space_group_name_H-M   'P 1'
#
loop_
_entity.id
_entity.type
_entity.pdbx_description
1 polymer ?
#
loop_
_entity_poly.entity_id
_entity_poly.type
_entity_poly.pdbx_seq_one_letter_code
_entity_poly.pdbx_strand_id
1 'polypeptide(L)'
;MSAVSVIATVLNEVDDIDELVSSLILQTLEPTEVIVVDGGSTDGTWARLQASALAHASLKAIQDWSCSLKRSPGPIARGRNVAIHAASSEVIACADAGCVYGPDWLEKLTEPILSGHAEYALGGSCLDADRQTTWDIASAPFFGIKLDPNQPTKSCTARSMAFRKELWQRVGGFPETSLTEDSLFDQRLRAIVQPAFPERAKAHYRPRHTLKTALRDLGRYATLDGVMNIRRGRLFRNLARCLAEVLAVALVARTVIPLVCVLLLEIYFAFRLDWKSFPGKTSVRQLSARLFFSLIVPWLVTWNHIVGALSKTNQPNRQNVAG
;
A
#
# COMPACT_ATOMS: atom_id res chain seq x y z
N MET A 1 31.16 4.86 -4.98
CA MET A 1 29.76 5.31 -5.12
C MET A 1 28.88 4.18 -4.65
N SER A 2 27.96 4.45 -3.74
CA SER A 2 27.10 3.40 -3.18
C SER A 2 26.06 3.01 -4.23
N ALA A 3 26.09 1.75 -4.69
CA ALA A 3 25.23 1.26 -5.75
C ALA A 3 23.83 0.95 -5.20
N VAL A 4 22.79 1.61 -5.72
CA VAL A 4 21.39 1.39 -5.39
C VAL A 4 20.61 1.11 -6.67
N SER A 5 19.89 0.00 -6.72
CA SER A 5 18.90 -0.28 -7.76
C SER A 5 17.51 0.07 -7.26
N VAL A 6 16.77 0.89 -8.03
CA VAL A 6 15.36 1.16 -7.78
C VAL A 6 14.52 0.18 -8.60
N ILE A 7 13.52 -0.44 -7.97
CA ILE A 7 12.61 -1.35 -8.65
C ILE A 7 11.16 -0.88 -8.56
N ALA A 8 10.40 -1.09 -9.63
CA ALA A 8 8.95 -0.87 -9.65
C ALA A 8 8.24 -1.93 -10.48
N THR A 9 6.95 -2.13 -10.20
CA THR A 9 6.05 -2.99 -11.00
C THR A 9 4.88 -2.17 -11.49
N VAL A 10 4.48 -2.36 -12.75
CA VAL A 10 3.39 -1.61 -13.37
C VAL A 10 2.42 -2.53 -14.10
N LEU A 11 1.15 -2.11 -14.15
CA LEU A 11 0.10 -2.76 -14.94
C LEU A 11 -1.00 -1.76 -15.26
N ASN A 12 -1.13 -1.38 -16.54
CA ASN A 12 -2.12 -0.41 -17.03
C ASN A 12 -2.02 0.96 -16.32
N GLU A 13 -0.87 1.60 -16.45
CA GLU A 13 -0.51 2.87 -15.83
C GLU A 13 -0.14 3.94 -16.89
N VAL A 14 -0.77 3.89 -18.09
CA VAL A 14 -0.41 4.75 -19.22
C VAL A 14 -0.44 6.25 -18.89
N ASP A 15 -1.33 6.66 -17.99
CA ASP A 15 -1.48 8.07 -17.59
C ASP A 15 -0.39 8.57 -16.61
N ASP A 16 0.27 7.66 -15.89
CA ASP A 16 1.19 8.01 -14.80
C ASP A 16 2.62 7.50 -15.01
N ILE A 17 2.84 6.59 -15.98
CA ILE A 17 4.14 5.92 -16.16
C ILE A 17 5.28 6.90 -16.41
N ASP A 18 5.07 7.95 -17.19
CA ASP A 18 6.11 8.93 -17.51
C ASP A 18 6.50 9.75 -16.27
N GLU A 19 5.53 10.13 -15.44
CA GLU A 19 5.78 10.86 -14.20
C GLU A 19 6.46 9.98 -13.16
N LEU A 20 6.03 8.72 -13.03
CA LEU A 20 6.70 7.73 -12.17
C LEU A 20 8.17 7.58 -12.57
N VAL A 21 8.45 7.26 -13.83
CA VAL A 21 9.80 7.05 -14.34
C VAL A 21 10.66 8.29 -14.13
N SER A 22 10.15 9.46 -14.48
CA SER A 22 10.87 10.72 -14.28
C SER A 22 11.21 10.96 -12.81
N SER A 23 10.26 10.72 -11.89
CA SER A 23 10.47 10.88 -10.45
C SER A 23 11.51 9.92 -9.86
N LEU A 24 11.68 8.73 -10.47
CA LEU A 24 12.66 7.75 -10.03
C LEU A 24 14.07 8.00 -10.62
N ILE A 25 14.16 8.55 -11.82
CA ILE A 25 15.45 8.85 -12.47
C ILE A 25 16.05 10.15 -11.94
N LEU A 26 15.22 11.17 -11.71
CA LEU A 26 15.64 12.52 -11.30
C LEU A 26 15.82 12.64 -9.79
N GLN A 27 16.52 11.67 -9.16
CA GLN A 27 16.82 11.70 -7.74
C GLN A 27 18.16 12.40 -7.45
N THR A 28 18.31 13.08 -6.29
CA THR A 28 19.57 13.68 -5.83
C THR A 28 20.66 12.64 -5.64
N LEU A 29 20.30 11.47 -5.07
CA LEU A 29 21.14 10.28 -5.14
C LEU A 29 20.81 9.54 -6.43
N GLU A 30 21.66 9.68 -7.44
CA GLU A 30 21.46 9.02 -8.72
C GLU A 30 21.41 7.49 -8.54
N PRO A 31 20.32 6.81 -8.93
CA PRO A 31 20.26 5.36 -8.87
C PRO A 31 21.21 4.75 -9.90
N THR A 32 21.88 3.67 -9.57
CA THR A 32 22.68 2.88 -10.52
C THR A 32 21.83 2.43 -11.70
N GLU A 33 20.60 2.05 -11.41
CA GLU A 33 19.60 1.62 -12.38
C GLU A 33 18.20 1.74 -11.80
N VAL A 34 17.22 1.96 -12.66
CA VAL A 34 15.79 1.87 -12.39
C VAL A 34 15.25 0.69 -13.20
N ILE A 35 14.70 -0.32 -12.55
CA ILE A 35 14.15 -1.51 -13.21
C ILE A 35 12.64 -1.51 -13.05
N VAL A 36 11.92 -1.39 -14.16
CA VAL A 36 10.46 -1.41 -14.17
C VAL A 36 9.98 -2.66 -14.86
N VAL A 37 9.20 -3.48 -14.13
CA VAL A 37 8.59 -4.71 -14.67
C VAL A 37 7.13 -4.46 -15.01
N ASP A 38 6.79 -4.59 -16.29
CA ASP A 38 5.42 -4.54 -16.79
C ASP A 38 4.77 -5.92 -16.77
N GLY A 39 3.69 -6.07 -16.03
CA GLY A 39 2.90 -7.30 -15.87
C GLY A 39 1.98 -7.64 -17.07
N GLY A 40 2.22 -7.07 -18.24
CA GLY A 40 1.43 -7.30 -19.44
C GLY A 40 0.32 -6.26 -19.63
N SER A 41 0.67 -4.99 -19.57
CA SER A 41 -0.24 -3.87 -19.84
C SER A 41 -0.80 -3.92 -21.26
N THR A 42 -2.04 -3.45 -21.40
CA THR A 42 -2.80 -3.43 -22.66
C THR A 42 -3.27 -2.04 -23.07
N ASP A 43 -2.95 -1.01 -22.28
CA ASP A 43 -3.40 0.37 -22.42
C ASP A 43 -2.39 1.32 -23.07
N GLY A 44 -1.20 0.81 -23.46
CA GLY A 44 -0.10 1.60 -24.00
C GLY A 44 1.04 1.88 -23.02
N THR A 45 0.92 1.48 -21.75
CA THR A 45 1.99 1.62 -20.72
C THR A 45 3.33 1.08 -21.20
N TRP A 46 3.32 -0.14 -21.79
CA TRP A 46 4.55 -0.76 -22.25
C TRP A 46 5.26 0.05 -23.34
N ALA A 47 4.50 0.58 -24.31
CA ALA A 47 5.08 1.40 -25.39
C ALA A 47 5.75 2.68 -24.85
N ARG A 48 5.14 3.35 -23.86
CA ARG A 48 5.74 4.52 -23.20
C ARG A 48 6.98 4.13 -22.39
N LEU A 49 6.93 3.03 -21.67
CA LEU A 49 8.07 2.54 -20.88
C LEU A 49 9.27 2.20 -21.78
N GLN A 50 9.04 1.56 -22.93
CA GLN A 50 10.08 1.30 -23.93
C GLN A 50 10.69 2.60 -24.48
N ALA A 51 9.87 3.59 -24.81
CA ALA A 51 10.35 4.88 -25.29
C ALA A 51 11.23 5.58 -24.22
N SER A 52 10.81 5.54 -22.96
CA SER A 52 11.59 6.08 -21.83
C SER A 52 12.90 5.33 -21.63
N ALA A 53 12.92 4.00 -21.77
CA ALA A 53 14.15 3.19 -21.65
C ALA A 53 15.15 3.47 -22.79
N LEU A 54 14.68 3.84 -23.97
CA LEU A 54 15.55 4.29 -25.07
C LEU A 54 16.16 5.68 -24.79
N ALA A 55 15.45 6.52 -24.05
CA ALA A 55 15.91 7.88 -23.73
C ALA A 55 16.86 7.92 -22.50
N HIS A 56 16.76 6.95 -21.61
CA HIS A 56 17.50 6.93 -20.33
C HIS A 56 18.27 5.62 -20.14
N ALA A 57 19.58 5.68 -20.22
CA ALA A 57 20.46 4.50 -20.15
C ALA A 57 20.37 3.76 -18.78
N SER A 58 20.01 4.45 -17.71
CA SER A 58 19.80 3.86 -16.38
C SER A 58 18.47 3.13 -16.23
N LEU A 59 17.50 3.31 -17.15
CA LEU A 59 16.20 2.68 -17.10
C LEU A 59 16.22 1.33 -17.83
N LYS A 60 15.86 0.26 -17.13
CA LYS A 60 15.65 -1.09 -17.68
C LYS A 60 14.16 -1.42 -17.65
N ALA A 61 13.56 -1.57 -18.81
CA ALA A 61 12.18 -2.02 -18.97
C ALA A 61 12.16 -3.54 -19.20
N ILE A 62 11.39 -4.26 -18.39
CA ILE A 62 11.19 -5.70 -18.52
C ILE A 62 9.69 -5.95 -18.68
N GLN A 63 9.29 -6.67 -19.76
CA GLN A 63 7.93 -7.16 -19.88
C GLN A 63 7.88 -8.64 -19.50
N ASP A 64 7.11 -8.97 -18.47
CA ASP A 64 6.94 -10.35 -18.03
C ASP A 64 5.46 -10.70 -17.85
N TRP A 65 4.88 -11.33 -18.86
CA TRP A 65 3.50 -11.80 -18.86
C TRP A 65 3.19 -12.85 -17.79
N SER A 66 4.21 -13.50 -17.22
CA SER A 66 4.04 -14.40 -16.08
C SER A 66 3.62 -13.67 -14.80
N CYS A 67 3.88 -12.36 -14.73
CA CYS A 67 3.44 -11.45 -13.67
C CYS A 67 1.98 -11.01 -13.80
N SER A 68 1.24 -11.48 -14.81
CA SER A 68 -0.17 -11.10 -15.00
C SER A 68 -1.08 -11.79 -13.97
N LEU A 69 -2.21 -11.15 -13.65
CA LEU A 69 -3.25 -11.68 -12.74
C LEU A 69 -3.79 -13.05 -13.17
N LYS A 70 -3.70 -13.40 -14.46
CA LYS A 70 -4.16 -14.70 -14.99
C LYS A 70 -3.17 -15.82 -14.76
N ARG A 71 -1.89 -15.52 -14.53
CA ARG A 71 -0.80 -16.50 -14.48
C ARG A 71 -0.12 -16.61 -13.12
N SER A 72 -0.25 -15.60 -12.25
CA SER A 72 0.34 -15.60 -10.92
C SER A 72 -0.71 -15.29 -9.85
N PRO A 73 -0.72 -15.99 -8.72
CA PRO A 73 -1.55 -15.63 -7.56
C PRO A 73 -1.07 -14.32 -6.89
N GLY A 74 0.20 -13.94 -7.12
CA GLY A 74 0.82 -12.73 -6.58
C GLY A 74 1.60 -11.97 -7.65
N PRO A 75 0.93 -11.37 -8.65
CA PRO A 75 1.61 -10.76 -9.81
C PRO A 75 2.55 -9.63 -9.40
N ILE A 76 2.20 -8.81 -8.41
CA ILE A 76 3.06 -7.72 -7.91
C ILE A 76 4.31 -8.30 -7.25
N ALA A 77 4.17 -9.30 -6.37
CA ALA A 77 5.30 -9.97 -5.72
C ALA A 77 6.26 -10.59 -6.75
N ARG A 78 5.69 -11.27 -7.75
CA ARG A 78 6.45 -11.88 -8.83
C ARG A 78 7.23 -10.84 -9.63
N GLY A 79 6.58 -9.75 -10.01
CA GLY A 79 7.25 -8.64 -10.72
C GLY A 79 8.39 -8.03 -9.92
N ARG A 80 8.20 -7.82 -8.60
CA ARG A 80 9.28 -7.36 -7.72
C ARG A 80 10.43 -8.37 -7.65
N ASN A 81 10.14 -9.66 -7.50
CA ASN A 81 11.17 -10.70 -7.50
C ASN A 81 11.96 -10.71 -8.81
N VAL A 82 11.29 -10.60 -9.96
CA VAL A 82 11.94 -10.49 -11.29
C VAL A 82 12.86 -9.27 -11.35
N ALA A 83 12.38 -8.11 -10.90
CA ALA A 83 13.18 -6.88 -10.88
C ALA A 83 14.42 -7.01 -9.98
N ILE A 84 14.26 -7.60 -8.76
CA ILE A 84 15.35 -7.79 -7.82
C ILE A 84 16.39 -8.80 -8.36
N HIS A 85 15.96 -9.85 -9.02
CA HIS A 85 16.89 -10.78 -9.69
C HIS A 85 17.73 -10.08 -10.75
N ALA A 86 17.11 -9.19 -11.53
CA ALA A 86 17.79 -8.41 -12.58
C ALA A 86 18.67 -7.28 -12.06
N ALA A 87 18.48 -6.87 -10.80
CA ALA A 87 19.22 -5.78 -10.17
C ALA A 87 20.70 -6.16 -9.93
N SER A 88 21.60 -5.22 -10.25
CA SER A 88 23.04 -5.38 -10.09
C SER A 88 23.58 -4.87 -8.75
N SER A 89 22.81 -4.00 -8.06
CA SER A 89 23.25 -3.37 -6.82
C SER A 89 22.98 -4.23 -5.57
N GLU A 90 23.77 -3.99 -4.53
CA GLU A 90 23.59 -4.64 -3.21
C GLU A 90 22.41 -4.06 -2.42
N VAL A 91 22.03 -2.81 -2.68
CA VAL A 91 20.91 -2.13 -2.04
C VAL A 91 19.78 -1.99 -3.05
N ILE A 92 18.59 -2.44 -2.64
CA ILE A 92 17.36 -2.38 -3.43
C ILE A 92 16.43 -1.36 -2.77
N ALA A 93 15.88 -0.43 -3.56
CA ALA A 93 14.81 0.47 -3.17
C ALA A 93 13.54 0.13 -3.98
N CYS A 94 12.44 -0.14 -3.28
CA CYS A 94 11.16 -0.46 -3.89
C CYS A 94 10.31 0.80 -4.05
N ALA A 95 9.74 0.95 -5.24
CA ALA A 95 8.74 1.94 -5.61
C ALA A 95 7.49 1.25 -6.17
N ASP A 96 6.35 1.91 -6.09
CA ASP A 96 5.07 1.40 -6.62
C ASP A 96 4.50 2.32 -7.68
N ALA A 97 3.80 1.74 -8.65
CA ALA A 97 2.91 2.47 -9.54
C ALA A 97 1.83 3.26 -8.75
N GLY A 98 1.32 4.32 -9.34
CA GLY A 98 0.40 5.24 -8.65
C GLY A 98 1.05 6.06 -7.53
N CYS A 99 2.38 6.14 -7.49
CA CYS A 99 3.14 7.00 -6.59
C CYS A 99 4.04 7.96 -7.38
N VAL A 100 4.37 9.10 -6.75
CA VAL A 100 5.40 10.03 -7.19
C VAL A 100 6.36 10.27 -6.05
N TYR A 101 7.62 10.47 -6.36
CA TYR A 101 8.71 10.55 -5.40
C TYR A 101 9.38 11.91 -5.47
N GLY A 102 9.60 12.53 -4.30
CA GLY A 102 10.39 13.75 -4.22
C GLY A 102 11.85 13.52 -4.64
N PRO A 103 12.57 14.56 -5.06
CA PRO A 103 13.93 14.42 -5.61
C PRO A 103 14.95 13.84 -4.61
N ASP A 104 14.70 13.96 -3.32
CA ASP A 104 15.57 13.48 -2.24
C ASP A 104 15.08 12.20 -1.58
N TRP A 105 14.05 11.54 -2.16
CA TRP A 105 13.45 10.34 -1.59
C TRP A 105 14.42 9.18 -1.49
N LEU A 106 15.17 8.88 -2.56
CA LEU A 106 16.08 7.74 -2.61
C LEU A 106 17.23 7.91 -1.62
N GLU A 107 17.83 9.10 -1.57
CA GLU A 107 18.88 9.45 -0.64
C GLU A 107 18.43 9.23 0.81
N LYS A 108 17.29 9.81 1.18
CA LYS A 108 16.74 9.70 2.53
C LYS A 108 16.34 8.27 2.90
N LEU A 109 15.80 7.50 1.95
CA LEU A 109 15.37 6.13 2.18
C LEU A 109 16.56 5.21 2.44
N THR A 110 17.65 5.41 1.71
CA THR A 110 18.79 4.49 1.72
C THR A 110 19.93 4.94 2.65
N GLU A 111 19.93 6.19 3.13
CA GLU A 111 20.94 6.72 4.05
C GLU A 111 21.25 5.80 5.23
N PRO A 112 20.26 5.24 5.99
CA PRO A 112 20.55 4.36 7.12
C PRO A 112 21.26 3.06 6.71
N ILE A 113 21.04 2.60 5.46
CA ILE A 113 21.63 1.36 4.94
C ILE A 113 23.05 1.64 4.42
N LEU A 114 23.20 2.73 3.68
CA LEU A 114 24.49 3.12 3.09
C LEU A 114 25.51 3.53 4.15
N SER A 115 25.05 4.13 5.25
CA SER A 115 25.88 4.48 6.41
C SER A 115 26.18 3.29 7.33
N GLY A 116 25.57 2.13 7.10
CA GLY A 116 25.76 0.91 7.90
C GLY A 116 25.01 0.88 9.23
N HIS A 117 24.11 1.85 9.47
CA HIS A 117 23.27 1.89 10.70
C HIS A 117 22.12 0.91 10.67
N ALA A 118 21.69 0.48 9.47
CA ALA A 118 20.63 -0.50 9.29
C ALA A 118 20.87 -1.34 8.03
N GLU A 119 20.20 -2.49 7.92
CA GLU A 119 20.20 -3.31 6.71
C GLU A 119 18.88 -3.20 5.93
N TYR A 120 17.88 -2.57 6.55
CA TYR A 120 16.52 -2.46 6.07
C TYR A 120 15.88 -1.16 6.56
N ALA A 121 15.16 -0.47 5.68
CA ALA A 121 14.51 0.80 5.95
C ALA A 121 13.08 0.84 5.39
N LEU A 122 12.18 1.45 6.14
CA LEU A 122 10.80 1.73 5.75
C LEU A 122 10.57 3.23 5.78
N GLY A 123 10.34 3.81 4.62
CA GLY A 123 9.92 5.20 4.49
C GLY A 123 8.45 5.40 4.82
N GLY A 124 7.98 6.61 4.61
CA GLY A 124 6.59 6.98 4.81
C GLY A 124 5.78 7.00 3.51
N SER A 125 4.45 7.01 3.65
CA SER A 125 3.55 7.32 2.55
C SER A 125 2.45 8.29 3.00
N CYS A 126 2.07 9.19 2.11
CA CYS A 126 0.93 10.09 2.28
C CYS A 126 0.16 10.18 0.96
N LEU A 127 -1.06 10.71 1.01
CA LEU A 127 -1.76 11.06 -0.24
C LEU A 127 -1.02 12.21 -0.93
N ASP A 128 -0.97 12.15 -2.26
CA ASP A 128 -0.53 13.30 -3.06
C ASP A 128 -1.53 14.45 -2.94
N ALA A 129 -1.03 15.63 -2.52
CA ALA A 129 -1.89 16.78 -2.27
C ALA A 129 -2.57 17.34 -3.53
N ASP A 130 -1.93 17.19 -4.71
CA ASP A 130 -2.34 17.86 -5.95
C ASP A 130 -3.37 17.05 -6.75
N ARG A 131 -3.45 15.75 -6.56
CA ARG A 131 -4.29 14.85 -7.36
C ARG A 131 -5.12 13.88 -6.51
N GLN A 132 -5.99 14.42 -5.65
CA GLN A 132 -6.86 13.64 -4.79
C GLN A 132 -8.31 13.70 -5.24
N THR A 133 -8.98 12.57 -5.29
CA THR A 133 -10.44 12.52 -5.41
C THR A 133 -11.10 12.69 -4.03
N THR A 134 -12.39 13.05 -4.03
CA THR A 134 -13.19 13.03 -2.78
C THR A 134 -13.15 11.66 -2.11
N TRP A 135 -13.11 10.58 -2.89
CA TRP A 135 -13.11 9.22 -2.39
C TRP A 135 -11.76 8.80 -1.84
N ASP A 136 -10.66 9.31 -2.39
CA ASP A 136 -9.32 9.10 -1.83
C ASP A 136 -9.20 9.72 -0.44
N ILE A 137 -9.61 10.98 -0.31
CA ILE A 137 -9.61 11.69 0.97
C ILE A 137 -10.50 10.99 2.00
N ALA A 138 -11.70 10.57 1.59
CA ALA A 138 -12.65 9.94 2.50
C ALA A 138 -12.21 8.54 2.94
N SER A 139 -11.59 7.76 2.05
CA SER A 139 -11.21 6.37 2.31
C SER A 139 -9.80 6.19 2.90
N ALA A 140 -8.89 7.15 2.72
CA ALA A 140 -7.50 7.07 3.15
C ALA A 140 -7.30 6.59 4.61
N PRO A 141 -8.03 7.08 5.62
CA PRO A 141 -7.87 6.63 7.00
C PRO A 141 -8.18 5.16 7.20
N PHE A 142 -9.10 4.61 6.38
CA PHE A 142 -9.47 3.19 6.45
C PHE A 142 -8.44 2.27 5.80
N PHE A 143 -7.63 2.81 4.88
CA PHE A 143 -6.42 2.16 4.35
C PHE A 143 -5.18 2.41 5.23
N GLY A 144 -5.30 3.22 6.28
CA GLY A 144 -4.18 3.61 7.13
C GLY A 144 -3.24 4.61 6.47
N ILE A 145 -3.70 5.35 5.46
CA ILE A 145 -2.93 6.37 4.75
C ILE A 145 -3.19 7.73 5.39
N LYS A 146 -2.11 8.47 5.67
CA LYS A 146 -2.18 9.83 6.19
C LYS A 146 -2.40 10.85 5.06
N LEU A 147 -3.15 11.90 5.39
CA LEU A 147 -3.36 13.04 4.47
C LEU A 147 -2.26 14.09 4.64
N ASP A 148 -1.75 14.24 5.87
CA ASP A 148 -0.70 15.20 6.17
C ASP A 148 0.66 14.67 5.73
N PRO A 149 1.33 15.31 4.74
CA PRO A 149 2.65 14.92 4.31
C PRO A 149 3.72 15.10 5.41
N ASN A 150 3.45 15.91 6.45
CA ASN A 150 4.37 16.09 7.57
C ASN A 150 4.25 14.99 8.62
N GLN A 151 3.20 14.18 8.54
CA GLN A 151 2.97 13.01 9.40
C GLN A 151 2.70 11.77 8.55
N PRO A 152 3.66 11.33 7.72
CA PRO A 152 3.44 10.19 6.83
C PRO A 152 3.13 8.92 7.63
N THR A 153 2.40 8.02 7.03
CA THR A 153 2.16 6.70 7.62
C THR A 153 3.48 5.94 7.65
N LYS A 154 3.89 5.51 8.82
CA LYS A 154 4.96 4.50 8.98
C LYS A 154 4.35 3.16 8.61
N SER A 155 4.39 2.80 7.33
CA SER A 155 3.79 1.57 6.87
C SER A 155 4.82 0.63 6.26
N CYS A 156 4.60 -0.66 6.46
CA CYS A 156 5.38 -1.73 5.85
C CYS A 156 5.01 -1.96 4.38
N THR A 157 4.85 -0.90 3.60
CA THR A 157 4.50 -1.03 2.18
C THR A 157 5.73 -0.89 1.30
N ALA A 158 5.78 -1.67 0.23
CA ALA A 158 6.83 -1.59 -0.77
C ALA A 158 6.85 -0.25 -1.56
N ARG A 159 5.91 0.66 -1.29
CA ARG A 159 5.93 2.02 -1.88
C ARG A 159 7.15 2.83 -1.49
N SER A 160 7.71 2.58 -0.30
CA SER A 160 8.92 3.26 0.17
C SER A 160 9.65 2.31 1.13
N MET A 161 10.36 1.33 0.57
CA MET A 161 11.06 0.29 1.30
C MET A 161 12.44 0.11 0.66
N ALA A 162 13.50 0.02 1.48
CA ALA A 162 14.82 -0.33 0.98
C ALA A 162 15.46 -1.41 1.88
N PHE A 163 16.28 -2.26 1.29
CA PHE A 163 16.95 -3.34 2.00
C PHE A 163 18.20 -3.82 1.24
N ARG A 164 19.10 -4.50 1.96
CA ARG A 164 20.19 -5.23 1.32
C ARG A 164 19.65 -6.43 0.55
N LYS A 165 20.07 -6.63 -0.68
CA LYS A 165 19.64 -7.73 -1.54
C LYS A 165 19.83 -9.11 -0.89
N GLU A 166 20.86 -9.24 -0.06
CA GLU A 166 21.11 -10.45 0.74
C GLU A 166 19.94 -10.79 1.67
N LEU A 167 19.30 -9.79 2.31
CA LEU A 167 18.14 -10.03 3.17
C LEU A 167 16.96 -10.62 2.39
N TRP A 168 16.73 -10.13 1.17
CA TRP A 168 15.72 -10.69 0.26
C TRP A 168 16.00 -12.16 -0.05
N GLN A 169 17.25 -12.52 -0.31
CA GLN A 169 17.65 -13.91 -0.54
C GLN A 169 17.43 -14.78 0.70
N ARG A 170 17.84 -14.30 1.89
CA ARG A 170 17.73 -15.03 3.15
C ARG A 170 16.28 -15.33 3.55
N VAL A 171 15.33 -14.46 3.24
CA VAL A 171 13.91 -14.68 3.58
C VAL A 171 13.10 -15.34 2.46
N GLY A 172 13.73 -15.68 1.33
CA GLY A 172 13.11 -16.37 0.20
C GLY A 172 12.24 -15.47 -0.68
N GLY A 173 12.58 -14.18 -0.75
CA GLY A 173 11.92 -13.20 -1.61
C GLY A 173 10.54 -12.74 -1.15
N PHE A 174 9.90 -11.90 -1.98
CA PHE A 174 8.50 -11.54 -1.79
C PHE A 174 7.60 -12.75 -2.01
N PRO A 175 6.74 -13.11 -1.05
CA PRO A 175 5.82 -14.24 -1.21
C PRO A 175 4.78 -13.93 -2.30
N GLU A 176 4.63 -14.84 -3.27
CA GLU A 176 3.68 -14.68 -4.37
C GLU A 176 2.24 -14.88 -3.91
N THR A 177 1.76 -13.93 -3.11
CA THR A 177 0.37 -13.85 -2.63
C THR A 177 -0.29 -12.57 -3.14
N SER A 178 -1.60 -12.58 -3.30
CA SER A 178 -2.33 -11.38 -3.69
C SER A 178 -2.53 -10.44 -2.50
N LEU A 179 -2.09 -9.17 -2.61
CA LEU A 179 -2.40 -8.01 -1.75
C LEU A 179 -1.76 -7.92 -0.35
N THR A 180 -0.92 -8.84 0.09
CA THR A 180 -0.26 -8.77 1.41
C THR A 180 1.20 -9.17 1.36
N GLU A 181 1.75 -9.25 0.16
CA GLU A 181 3.12 -9.68 -0.11
C GLU A 181 4.16 -8.81 0.61
N ASP A 182 3.93 -7.50 0.64
CA ASP A 182 4.78 -6.53 1.33
C ASP A 182 4.73 -6.69 2.85
N SER A 183 3.54 -6.87 3.41
CA SER A 183 3.35 -7.10 4.86
C SER A 183 3.98 -8.41 5.32
N LEU A 184 3.87 -9.48 4.51
CA LEU A 184 4.50 -10.76 4.80
C LEU A 184 6.01 -10.70 4.63
N PHE A 185 6.49 -10.00 3.62
CA PHE A 185 7.91 -9.77 3.43
C PHE A 185 8.50 -8.98 4.61
N ASP A 186 7.86 -7.88 5.02
CA ASP A 186 8.23 -7.11 6.22
C ASP A 186 8.24 -8.00 7.48
N GLN A 187 7.23 -8.83 7.66
CA GLN A 187 7.18 -9.75 8.81
C GLN A 187 8.37 -10.72 8.83
N ARG A 188 8.75 -11.28 7.67
CA ARG A 188 9.92 -12.16 7.56
C ARG A 188 11.22 -11.41 7.84
N LEU A 189 11.37 -10.19 7.33
CA LEU A 189 12.53 -9.35 7.62
C LEU A 189 12.64 -9.01 9.09
N ARG A 190 11.55 -8.61 9.75
CA ARG A 190 11.51 -8.30 11.19
C ARG A 190 11.82 -9.47 12.10
N ALA A 191 11.72 -10.69 11.61
CA ALA A 191 12.15 -11.88 12.35
C ALA A 191 13.67 -11.99 12.47
N ILE A 192 14.44 -11.27 11.63
CA ILE A 192 15.90 -11.33 11.57
C ILE A 192 16.59 -9.98 11.76
N VAL A 193 15.93 -8.86 11.43
CA VAL A 193 16.48 -7.50 11.51
C VAL A 193 15.39 -6.47 11.78
N GLN A 194 15.72 -5.38 12.50
CA GLN A 194 14.78 -4.28 12.72
C GLN A 194 14.94 -3.19 11.66
N PRO A 195 13.84 -2.61 11.16
CA PRO A 195 13.90 -1.54 10.18
C PRO A 195 14.31 -0.20 10.79
N ALA A 196 15.05 0.59 10.04
CA ALA A 196 15.09 2.03 10.26
C ALA A 196 13.82 2.69 9.69
N PHE A 197 13.46 3.86 10.24
CA PHE A 197 12.29 4.62 9.79
C PHE A 197 12.71 6.05 9.38
N PRO A 198 13.25 6.26 8.18
CA PRO A 198 13.58 7.59 7.68
C PRO A 198 12.30 8.37 7.34
N GLU A 199 11.81 9.17 8.30
CA GLU A 199 10.51 9.86 8.21
C GLU A 199 10.38 10.81 7.01
N ARG A 200 11.50 11.27 6.47
CA ARG A 200 11.55 12.19 5.32
C ARG A 200 11.49 11.48 3.97
N ALA A 201 11.72 10.16 3.91
CA ALA A 201 11.59 9.37 2.69
C ALA A 201 10.12 9.04 2.41
N LYS A 202 9.42 9.88 1.65
CA LYS A 202 7.97 9.80 1.47
C LYS A 202 7.60 9.44 0.03
N ALA A 203 6.68 8.47 -0.12
CA ALA A 203 5.96 8.22 -1.35
C ALA A 203 4.65 9.01 -1.36
N HIS A 204 4.41 9.77 -2.40
CA HIS A 204 3.16 10.51 -2.63
C HIS A 204 2.22 9.62 -3.45
N TYR A 205 1.23 9.02 -2.76
CA TYR A 205 0.35 8.01 -3.33
C TYR A 205 -0.90 8.62 -3.97
N ARG A 206 -1.25 8.15 -5.16
CA ARG A 206 -2.39 8.57 -6.00
C ARG A 206 -3.32 7.39 -6.28
N PRO A 207 -4.17 6.96 -5.36
CA PRO A 207 -5.00 5.76 -5.54
C PRO A 207 -6.09 5.91 -6.61
N ARG A 208 -6.54 7.14 -6.92
CA ARG A 208 -7.61 7.44 -7.90
C ARG A 208 -8.89 6.64 -7.67
N HIS A 209 -9.27 6.47 -6.40
CA HIS A 209 -10.46 5.73 -6.06
C HIS A 209 -11.73 6.41 -6.57
N THR A 210 -12.63 5.59 -7.08
CA THR A 210 -14.07 5.85 -7.09
C THR A 210 -14.68 5.24 -5.82
N LEU A 211 -15.94 5.56 -5.51
CA LEU A 211 -16.63 4.89 -4.40
C LEU A 211 -16.58 3.37 -4.53
N LYS A 212 -16.87 2.85 -5.73
CA LYS A 212 -16.89 1.40 -6.00
C LYS A 212 -15.52 0.76 -5.78
N THR A 213 -14.45 1.36 -6.30
CA THR A 213 -13.10 0.80 -6.17
C THR A 213 -12.61 0.88 -4.74
N ALA A 214 -12.87 1.97 -4.01
CA ALA A 214 -12.48 2.10 -2.61
C ALA A 214 -13.15 1.02 -1.72
N LEU A 215 -14.48 0.82 -1.86
CA LEU A 215 -15.20 -0.21 -1.10
C LEU A 215 -14.74 -1.63 -1.48
N ARG A 216 -14.54 -1.89 -2.77
CA ARG A 216 -14.03 -3.19 -3.25
C ARG A 216 -12.67 -3.50 -2.63
N ASP A 217 -11.75 -2.56 -2.65
CA ASP A 217 -10.39 -2.79 -2.20
C ASP A 217 -10.32 -2.90 -0.66
N LEU A 218 -11.11 -2.10 0.07
CA LEU A 218 -11.28 -2.28 1.53
C LEU A 218 -11.82 -3.69 1.87
N GLY A 219 -12.80 -4.18 1.11
CA GLY A 219 -13.34 -5.54 1.27
C GLY A 219 -12.28 -6.61 1.01
N ARG A 220 -11.51 -6.49 -0.09
CA ARG A 220 -10.43 -7.43 -0.44
C ARG A 220 -9.35 -7.49 0.65
N TYR A 221 -8.89 -6.33 1.13
CA TYR A 221 -7.90 -6.29 2.24
C TYR A 221 -8.46 -6.94 3.50
N ALA A 222 -9.74 -6.70 3.84
CA ALA A 222 -10.37 -7.31 5.01
C ALA A 222 -10.51 -8.83 4.88
N THR A 223 -10.85 -9.34 3.69
CA THR A 223 -10.88 -10.79 3.42
C THR A 223 -9.51 -11.41 3.66
N LEU A 224 -8.45 -10.78 3.16
CA LEU A 224 -7.08 -11.27 3.36
C LEU A 224 -6.62 -11.19 4.81
N ASP A 225 -6.97 -10.12 5.54
CA ASP A 225 -6.73 -10.02 6.97
C ASP A 225 -7.36 -11.24 7.70
N GLY A 226 -8.56 -11.66 7.27
CA GLY A 226 -9.24 -12.85 7.78
C GLY A 226 -8.53 -14.16 7.42
N VAL A 227 -8.20 -14.37 6.14
CA VAL A 227 -7.46 -15.56 5.68
C VAL A 227 -6.14 -15.70 6.42
N MET A 228 -5.41 -14.61 6.59
CA MET A 228 -4.10 -14.59 7.24
C MET A 228 -4.17 -14.51 8.76
N ASN A 229 -5.37 -14.31 9.31
CA ASN A 229 -5.60 -14.16 10.75
C ASN A 229 -4.80 -13.02 11.39
N ILE A 230 -4.68 -11.91 10.68
CA ILE A 230 -4.00 -10.69 11.11
C ILE A 230 -4.99 -9.59 11.46
N ARG A 231 -4.52 -8.53 12.12
CA ARG A 231 -5.33 -7.35 12.50
C ARG A 231 -6.60 -7.65 13.29
N ARG A 232 -6.60 -8.71 14.13
CA ARG A 232 -7.76 -9.10 14.98
C ARG A 232 -8.31 -7.95 15.82
N GLY A 233 -7.44 -7.08 16.35
CA GLY A 233 -7.88 -5.90 17.09
C GLY A 233 -8.75 -4.93 16.27
N ARG A 234 -8.52 -4.84 14.95
CA ARG A 234 -9.39 -4.09 14.03
C ARG A 234 -10.75 -4.77 13.89
N LEU A 235 -10.77 -6.09 13.74
CA LEU A 235 -12.02 -6.85 13.68
C LEU A 235 -12.87 -6.63 14.93
N PHE A 236 -12.31 -6.79 16.15
CA PHE A 236 -13.05 -6.61 17.40
C PHE A 236 -13.58 -5.19 17.58
N ARG A 237 -12.80 -4.16 17.23
CA ARG A 237 -13.26 -2.76 17.28
C ARG A 237 -14.44 -2.51 16.31
N ASN A 238 -14.35 -3.03 15.09
CA ASN A 238 -15.42 -2.88 14.10
C ASN A 238 -16.66 -3.65 14.51
N LEU A 239 -16.52 -4.87 15.03
CA LEU A 239 -17.64 -5.67 15.54
C LEU A 239 -18.36 -4.95 16.70
N ALA A 240 -17.61 -4.39 17.65
CA ALA A 240 -18.19 -3.62 18.75
C ALA A 240 -18.98 -2.40 18.25
N ARG A 241 -18.49 -1.70 17.19
CA ARG A 241 -19.22 -0.60 16.55
C ARG A 241 -20.51 -1.09 15.89
N CYS A 242 -20.45 -2.14 15.08
CA CYS A 242 -21.63 -2.72 14.45
C CYS A 242 -22.70 -3.12 15.48
N LEU A 243 -22.27 -3.74 16.59
CA LEU A 243 -23.18 -4.10 17.69
C LEU A 243 -23.80 -2.88 18.36
N ALA A 244 -23.03 -1.82 18.59
CA ALA A 244 -23.53 -0.57 19.16
C ALA A 244 -24.56 0.11 18.24
N GLU A 245 -24.34 0.10 16.92
CA GLU A 245 -25.27 0.61 15.92
C GLU A 245 -26.60 -0.18 15.92
N VAL A 246 -26.51 -1.54 15.91
CA VAL A 246 -27.72 -2.40 16.00
C VAL A 246 -28.50 -2.14 17.27
N LEU A 247 -27.80 -2.06 18.41
CA LEU A 247 -28.44 -1.80 19.70
C LEU A 247 -29.12 -0.42 19.73
N ALA A 248 -28.43 0.61 19.18
CA ALA A 248 -29.02 1.95 19.10
C ALA A 248 -30.29 1.97 18.27
N VAL A 249 -30.31 1.29 17.12
CA VAL A 249 -31.51 1.18 16.27
C VAL A 249 -32.63 0.43 17.01
N ALA A 250 -32.32 -0.68 17.70
CA ALA A 250 -33.28 -1.44 18.46
C ALA A 250 -33.91 -0.64 19.63
N LEU A 251 -33.17 0.31 20.19
CA LEU A 251 -33.62 1.14 21.30
C LEU A 251 -34.39 2.40 20.85
N VAL A 252 -34.39 2.74 19.55
CA VAL A 252 -35.11 3.91 19.01
C VAL A 252 -36.61 3.86 19.32
N ALA A 253 -37.21 2.64 19.42
CA ALA A 253 -38.60 2.49 19.80
C ALA A 253 -38.92 3.02 21.22
N ARG A 254 -37.92 3.16 22.08
CA ARG A 254 -38.06 3.68 23.45
C ARG A 254 -37.58 5.10 23.62
N THR A 255 -36.53 5.47 22.93
CA THR A 255 -35.93 6.82 22.96
C THR A 255 -34.97 7.01 21.78
N VAL A 256 -34.90 8.25 21.28
CA VAL A 256 -33.95 8.63 20.20
C VAL A 256 -32.52 8.85 20.69
N ILE A 257 -32.32 8.92 22.02
CA ILE A 257 -31.01 9.24 22.62
C ILE A 257 -29.90 8.29 22.17
N PRO A 258 -30.07 6.94 22.16
CA PRO A 258 -29.03 6.03 21.71
C PRO A 258 -28.60 6.26 20.25
N LEU A 259 -29.55 6.55 19.37
CA LEU A 259 -29.28 6.85 17.98
C LEU A 259 -28.45 8.16 17.84
N VAL A 260 -28.83 9.18 18.59
CA VAL A 260 -28.08 10.46 18.62
C VAL A 260 -26.65 10.23 19.15
N CYS A 261 -26.48 9.42 20.20
CA CYS A 261 -25.17 9.08 20.74
C CYS A 261 -24.30 8.34 19.71
N VAL A 262 -24.87 7.36 18.97
CA VAL A 262 -24.11 6.64 17.92
C VAL A 262 -23.78 7.58 16.77
N LEU A 263 -24.68 8.42 16.31
CA LEU A 263 -24.38 9.42 15.28
C LEU A 263 -23.27 10.40 15.69
N LEU A 264 -23.31 10.89 16.93
CA LEU A 264 -22.25 11.73 17.48
C LEU A 264 -20.90 10.99 17.57
N LEU A 265 -20.93 9.70 17.94
CA LEU A 265 -19.74 8.87 17.97
C LEU A 265 -19.17 8.66 16.56
N GLU A 266 -20.00 8.40 15.55
CA GLU A 266 -19.58 8.26 14.17
C GLU A 266 -19.01 9.57 13.59
N ILE A 267 -19.65 10.70 13.90
CA ILE A 267 -19.13 12.03 13.60
C ILE A 267 -17.76 12.20 14.26
N TYR A 268 -17.65 11.90 15.56
CA TYR A 268 -16.39 11.99 16.29
C TYR A 268 -15.30 11.12 15.65
N PHE A 269 -15.59 9.88 15.29
CA PHE A 269 -14.61 9.00 14.61
C PHE A 269 -14.26 9.49 13.21
N ALA A 270 -15.23 9.96 12.44
CA ALA A 270 -14.99 10.54 11.12
C ALA A 270 -14.07 11.78 11.20
N PHE A 271 -14.17 12.56 12.27
CA PHE A 271 -13.36 13.75 12.49
C PHE A 271 -12.03 13.44 13.18
N ARG A 272 -12.00 12.55 14.19
CA ARG A 272 -10.77 12.23 14.94
C ARG A 272 -9.70 11.62 14.07
N LEU A 273 -10.10 10.85 13.06
CA LEU A 273 -9.15 10.10 12.24
C LEU A 273 -8.15 10.99 11.52
N ASP A 274 -8.47 12.30 11.29
CA ASP A 274 -7.49 13.21 10.65
C ASP A 274 -7.85 14.70 10.64
N TRP A 275 -8.54 15.23 11.68
CA TRP A 275 -8.91 16.64 11.71
C TRP A 275 -7.74 17.62 11.51
N LYS A 276 -6.56 17.28 12.04
CA LYS A 276 -5.35 18.12 11.92
C LYS A 276 -4.67 18.01 10.56
N SER A 277 -5.03 17.01 9.75
CA SER A 277 -4.34 16.65 8.53
C SER A 277 -5.05 17.10 7.26
N PHE A 278 -6.16 17.86 7.37
CA PHE A 278 -6.86 18.34 6.19
C PHE A 278 -6.10 19.49 5.53
N PRO A 279 -5.64 19.34 4.29
CA PRO A 279 -5.16 20.47 3.52
C PRO A 279 -6.35 21.37 3.17
N GLY A 280 -6.42 22.54 3.78
CA GLY A 280 -7.39 23.59 3.43
C GLY A 280 -8.83 23.38 3.95
N LYS A 281 -9.79 24.09 3.35
CA LYS A 281 -11.22 24.02 3.71
C LYS A 281 -11.84 22.72 3.20
N THR A 282 -12.23 21.84 4.13
CA THR A 282 -12.97 20.61 3.79
C THR A 282 -14.32 20.95 3.18
N SER A 283 -14.60 20.44 1.99
CA SER A 283 -15.90 20.64 1.35
C SER A 283 -16.99 19.78 2.03
N VAL A 284 -18.24 20.23 1.96
CA VAL A 284 -19.40 19.44 2.43
C VAL A 284 -19.44 18.04 1.80
N ARG A 285 -19.07 17.93 0.52
CA ARG A 285 -19.00 16.66 -0.19
C ARG A 285 -17.97 15.71 0.41
N GLN A 286 -16.80 16.19 0.78
CA GLN A 286 -15.74 15.37 1.42
C GLN A 286 -16.19 14.91 2.81
N LEU A 287 -16.86 15.80 3.57
CA LEU A 287 -17.42 15.47 4.88
C LEU A 287 -18.49 14.38 4.77
N SER A 288 -19.45 14.54 3.86
CA SER A 288 -20.53 13.55 3.63
C SER A 288 -19.95 12.21 3.21
N ALA A 289 -18.95 12.20 2.32
CA ALA A 289 -18.27 10.97 1.92
C ALA A 289 -17.57 10.27 3.10
N ARG A 290 -16.93 11.01 4.01
CA ARG A 290 -16.32 10.46 5.23
C ARG A 290 -17.33 9.86 6.19
N LEU A 291 -18.42 10.55 6.44
CA LEU A 291 -19.51 10.02 7.27
C LEU A 291 -20.06 8.72 6.69
N PHE A 292 -20.26 8.67 5.37
CA PHE A 292 -20.67 7.46 4.68
C PHE A 292 -19.66 6.31 4.90
N PHE A 293 -18.36 6.54 4.71
CA PHE A 293 -17.35 5.51 4.96
C PHE A 293 -17.29 5.10 6.43
N SER A 294 -17.46 6.04 7.37
CA SER A 294 -17.48 5.75 8.80
C SER A 294 -18.59 4.78 9.17
N LEU A 295 -19.78 4.93 8.58
CA LEU A 295 -20.92 4.05 8.81
C LEU A 295 -20.78 2.67 8.12
N ILE A 296 -20.31 2.65 6.87
CA ILE A 296 -20.34 1.43 6.05
C ILE A 296 -19.11 0.55 6.25
N VAL A 297 -17.93 1.15 6.42
CA VAL A 297 -16.66 0.37 6.45
C VAL A 297 -16.59 -0.62 7.63
N PRO A 298 -17.03 -0.32 8.85
CA PRO A 298 -17.03 -1.31 9.92
C PRO A 298 -17.77 -2.60 9.54
N TRP A 299 -18.94 -2.49 8.92
CA TRP A 299 -19.74 -3.62 8.44
C TRP A 299 -19.04 -4.37 7.31
N LEU A 300 -18.60 -3.66 6.30
CA LEU A 300 -17.89 -4.21 5.16
C LEU A 300 -16.63 -4.99 5.59
N VAL A 301 -15.82 -4.39 6.45
CA VAL A 301 -14.56 -4.98 6.91
C VAL A 301 -14.83 -6.17 7.83
N THR A 302 -15.80 -6.07 8.75
CA THR A 302 -16.16 -7.18 9.65
C THR A 302 -16.65 -8.39 8.86
N TRP A 303 -17.60 -8.18 7.93
CA TRP A 303 -18.12 -9.24 7.09
C TRP A 303 -17.03 -9.94 6.27
N ASN A 304 -16.24 -9.15 5.54
CA ASN A 304 -15.20 -9.71 4.68
C ASN A 304 -14.08 -10.40 5.47
N HIS A 305 -13.74 -9.90 6.66
CA HIS A 305 -12.76 -10.55 7.54
C HIS A 305 -13.26 -11.92 8.02
N ILE A 306 -14.54 -12.01 8.43
CA ILE A 306 -15.17 -13.27 8.83
C ILE A 306 -15.19 -14.25 7.66
N VAL A 307 -15.64 -13.81 6.48
CA VAL A 307 -15.63 -14.63 5.25
C VAL A 307 -14.23 -15.16 4.95
N GLY A 308 -13.21 -14.31 5.04
CA GLY A 308 -11.83 -14.71 4.85
C GLY A 308 -11.36 -15.76 5.88
N ALA A 309 -11.68 -15.58 7.15
CA ALA A 309 -11.34 -16.53 8.21
C ALA A 309 -12.00 -17.89 8.00
N LEU A 310 -13.27 -17.91 7.59
CA LEU A 310 -14.02 -19.15 7.31
C LEU A 310 -13.53 -19.84 6.03
N SER A 311 -13.10 -19.11 5.01
CA SER A 311 -12.58 -19.70 3.77
C SER A 311 -11.26 -20.44 3.99
N LYS A 312 -10.46 -20.05 4.98
CA LYS A 312 -9.22 -20.74 5.35
C LYS A 312 -9.49 -22.13 5.91
N THR A 313 -10.57 -22.33 6.65
CA THR A 313 -10.91 -23.63 7.24
C THR A 313 -11.32 -24.68 6.20
N ASN A 314 -11.73 -24.23 5.01
CA ASN A 314 -12.17 -25.10 3.91
C ASN A 314 -11.05 -25.44 2.90
N GLN A 315 -9.83 -24.94 3.08
CA GLN A 315 -8.68 -25.36 2.25
C GLN A 315 -8.02 -26.58 2.90
N PRO A 316 -7.96 -27.76 2.23
CA PRO A 316 -7.21 -28.90 2.74
C PRO A 316 -5.75 -28.48 2.91
N ASN A 317 -5.17 -28.83 4.05
CA ASN A 317 -3.79 -28.57 4.46
C ASN A 317 -2.79 -28.88 3.31
N ARG A 318 -2.35 -27.87 2.56
CA ARG A 318 -1.27 -28.01 1.56
C ARG A 318 0.12 -27.89 2.18
N GLN A 319 0.27 -28.18 3.47
CA GLN A 319 1.56 -28.11 4.18
C GLN A 319 2.29 -29.46 4.26
N ASN A 320 1.82 -30.54 3.61
CA ASN A 320 2.48 -31.84 3.62
C ASN A 320 2.88 -32.32 2.21
N VAL A 321 3.62 -31.49 1.46
CA VAL A 321 4.40 -31.98 0.31
C VAL A 321 5.72 -31.22 0.27
N ALA A 322 6.60 -31.52 1.19
CA ALA A 322 8.03 -31.36 1.08
C ALA A 322 8.66 -32.39 2.02
N GLY A 323 8.74 -33.62 1.51
CA GLY A 323 9.62 -34.67 1.96
C GLY A 323 10.76 -34.76 0.99
#